data_258c30670664ea23c73e0bbd53e79a7a
#
_entry.id   258c30670664ea23c73e0bbd53e79a7a
#
_cell.length_a   1.000
_cell.length_b   1.000
_cell.length_c   1.000
_cell.angle_alpha   90.00
_cell.angle_beta   90.00
_cell.angle_gamma   90.00
#
_symmetry.space_group_name_H-M   'P 1'
#
loop_
_entity.id
_entity.type
_entity.pdbx_description
1 polymer ?
#
loop_
_entity_poly.entity_id
_entity_poly.type
_entity_poly.pdbx_seq_one_letter_code
_entity_poly.pdbx_strand_id
1 'polypeptide(L)'
;MRRSFWFIGLTASVAVMAGACGGSSTEPSEPSGVAALRQSLEPYSSFALAKNAGYSTALTDCMSHGDDGAMGIHYANTALIDGTADSLHPEALIYEPGVDGQMSLVGVEFVVPFAAVSRDSKPPELFGQAFSQNDVFGVWALHVWTHRSNPKGLFAPWNPRVHC
;
A
#
# COMPACT_ATOMS: atom_id res chain seq x y z
N MET A 1 33.54 -3.13 -83.06
CA MET A 1 34.36 -2.99 -81.86
C MET A 1 33.62 -2.10 -80.89
N ARG A 2 32.94 -2.65 -79.90
CA ARG A 2 32.24 -1.90 -78.88
C ARG A 2 32.86 -2.29 -77.52
N ARG A 3 33.41 -1.31 -76.79
CA ARG A 3 34.01 -1.47 -75.47
C ARG A 3 32.93 -1.15 -74.47
N SER A 4 32.49 -2.13 -73.65
CA SER A 4 31.59 -1.94 -72.49
C SER A 4 32.42 -1.53 -71.29
N PHE A 5 32.07 -0.38 -70.69
CA PHE A 5 32.61 0.06 -69.41
C PHE A 5 31.66 -0.41 -68.29
N TRP A 6 32.16 -1.17 -67.35
CA TRP A 6 31.48 -1.54 -66.12
C TRP A 6 31.76 -0.47 -65.06
N PHE A 7 30.67 0.15 -64.57
CA PHE A 7 30.73 1.00 -63.39
C PHE A 7 30.46 0.16 -62.14
N ILE A 8 31.44 0.06 -61.24
CA ILE A 8 31.29 -0.55 -59.91
C ILE A 8 30.76 0.55 -59.00
N GLY A 9 29.51 0.48 -58.61
CA GLY A 9 28.92 1.36 -57.61
C GLY A 9 29.25 0.88 -56.19
N LEU A 10 29.99 1.68 -55.46
CA LEU A 10 30.34 1.45 -54.07
C LEU A 10 29.21 2.02 -53.21
N THR A 11 28.32 1.18 -52.63
CA THR A 11 27.30 1.60 -51.70
C THR A 11 27.86 1.62 -50.27
N ALA A 12 28.05 2.83 -49.73
CA ALA A 12 28.41 3.02 -48.32
C ALA A 12 27.18 2.86 -47.45
N SER A 13 27.11 1.77 -46.69
CA SER A 13 26.07 1.58 -45.66
C SER A 13 26.42 2.37 -44.40
N VAL A 14 25.62 3.41 -44.10
CA VAL A 14 25.69 4.14 -42.83
C VAL A 14 24.92 3.36 -41.79
N ALA A 15 25.59 2.76 -40.83
CA ALA A 15 24.97 2.16 -39.65
C ALA A 15 24.60 3.26 -38.64
N VAL A 16 23.32 3.56 -38.52
CA VAL A 16 22.80 4.43 -37.45
C VAL A 16 22.73 3.61 -36.17
N MET A 17 23.64 3.87 -35.25
CA MET A 17 23.59 3.36 -33.88
C MET A 17 22.50 4.17 -33.13
N ALA A 18 21.30 3.61 -32.97
CA ALA A 18 20.31 4.13 -32.06
C ALA A 18 20.73 3.82 -30.61
N GLY A 19 21.33 4.81 -29.93
CA GLY A 19 21.62 4.74 -28.51
C GLY A 19 20.29 4.73 -27.75
N ALA A 20 19.87 3.56 -27.25
CA ALA A 20 18.79 3.45 -26.29
C ALA A 20 19.28 4.02 -24.95
N CYS A 21 18.94 5.27 -24.65
CA CYS A 21 19.02 5.80 -23.27
C CYS A 21 17.96 5.08 -22.44
N GLY A 22 18.30 3.94 -21.86
CA GLY A 22 17.55 3.30 -20.80
C GLY A 22 17.69 4.12 -19.52
N GLY A 23 16.85 5.12 -19.34
CA GLY A 23 16.67 5.77 -18.05
C GLY A 23 16.03 4.74 -17.09
N SER A 24 16.85 4.07 -16.25
CA SER A 24 16.34 3.36 -15.09
C SER A 24 15.76 4.40 -14.15
N SER A 25 14.43 4.60 -14.20
CA SER A 25 13.71 5.23 -13.10
C SER A 25 13.80 4.26 -11.92
N THR A 26 14.68 4.57 -10.98
CA THR A 26 14.74 3.87 -9.69
C THR A 26 13.55 4.33 -8.88
N GLU A 27 12.35 3.83 -9.19
CA GLU A 27 11.25 3.92 -8.22
C GLU A 27 11.67 3.12 -6.99
N PRO A 28 11.41 3.66 -5.77
CA PRO A 28 11.68 2.90 -4.55
C PRO A 28 10.95 1.56 -4.64
N SER A 29 11.68 0.46 -4.53
CA SER A 29 11.08 -0.87 -4.52
C SER A 29 10.11 -0.99 -3.34
N GLU A 30 8.95 -1.58 -3.58
CA GLU A 30 7.97 -1.85 -2.51
C GLU A 30 8.65 -2.68 -1.40
N PRO A 31 8.39 -2.37 -0.11
CA PRO A 31 8.97 -3.12 0.99
C PRO A 31 8.61 -4.60 0.93
N SER A 32 9.56 -5.47 1.32
CA SER A 32 9.37 -6.91 1.31
C SER A 32 8.13 -7.32 2.13
N GLY A 33 7.31 -8.20 1.59
CA GLY A 33 6.10 -8.72 2.22
C GLY A 33 4.81 -7.94 1.91
N VAL A 34 4.87 -6.69 1.46
CA VAL A 34 3.66 -5.89 1.16
C VAL A 34 2.86 -6.48 0.00
N ALA A 35 3.53 -7.02 -1.01
CA ALA A 35 2.86 -7.70 -2.12
C ALA A 35 2.09 -8.95 -1.64
N ALA A 36 2.65 -9.74 -0.72
CA ALA A 36 2.00 -10.90 -0.12
C ALA A 36 0.80 -10.48 0.75
N LEU A 37 0.95 -9.41 1.55
CA LEU A 37 -0.17 -8.82 2.29
C LEU A 37 -1.30 -8.43 1.34
N ARG A 38 -1.01 -7.69 0.27
CA ARG A 38 -2.02 -7.26 -0.71
C ARG A 38 -2.78 -8.46 -1.30
N GLN A 39 -2.06 -9.52 -1.64
CA GLN A 39 -2.67 -10.76 -2.14
C GLN A 39 -3.57 -11.44 -1.11
N SER A 40 -3.20 -11.47 0.17
CA SER A 40 -4.03 -12.05 1.24
C SER A 40 -5.33 -11.29 1.47
N LEU A 41 -5.37 -10.00 1.10
CA LEU A 41 -6.51 -9.11 1.28
C LEU A 41 -7.51 -9.11 0.10
N GLU A 42 -7.18 -9.72 -1.03
CA GLU A 42 -8.05 -9.75 -2.23
C GLU A 42 -9.52 -10.14 -1.94
N PRO A 43 -9.82 -11.17 -1.09
CA PRO A 43 -11.19 -11.50 -0.76
C PRO A 43 -11.94 -10.37 -0.05
N TYR A 44 -11.24 -9.51 0.67
CA TYR A 44 -11.80 -8.44 1.47
C TYR A 44 -12.10 -7.16 0.67
N SER A 45 -11.81 -7.15 -0.64
CA SER A 45 -12.41 -6.20 -1.57
C SER A 45 -13.94 -6.26 -1.52
N SER A 46 -14.51 -7.42 -1.14
CA SER A 46 -15.91 -7.56 -0.72
C SER A 46 -16.06 -7.28 0.77
N PHE A 47 -16.66 -6.15 1.11
CA PHE A 47 -16.92 -5.79 2.52
C PHE A 47 -17.78 -6.85 3.26
N ALA A 48 -18.70 -7.51 2.55
CA ALA A 48 -19.49 -8.60 3.13
C ALA A 48 -18.61 -9.81 3.53
N LEU A 49 -17.63 -10.16 2.71
CA LEU A 49 -16.69 -11.23 3.04
C LEU A 49 -15.77 -10.84 4.20
N ALA A 50 -15.34 -9.58 4.26
CA ALA A 50 -14.55 -9.07 5.38
C ALA A 50 -15.32 -9.20 6.71
N LYS A 51 -16.60 -8.78 6.74
CA LYS A 51 -17.45 -8.94 7.93
C LYS A 51 -17.62 -10.40 8.34
N ASN A 52 -17.84 -11.30 7.39
CA ASN A 52 -17.93 -12.73 7.64
C ASN A 52 -16.61 -13.34 8.18
N ALA A 53 -15.47 -12.77 7.82
CA ALA A 53 -14.16 -13.15 8.33
C ALA A 53 -13.83 -12.53 9.71
N GLY A 54 -14.76 -11.79 10.32
CA GLY A 54 -14.62 -11.20 11.64
C GLY A 54 -14.28 -9.70 11.69
N TYR A 55 -14.01 -9.06 10.54
CA TYR A 55 -13.77 -7.60 10.46
C TYR A 55 -15.10 -6.84 10.51
N SER A 56 -15.79 -6.89 11.65
CA SER A 56 -17.16 -6.40 11.78
C SER A 56 -17.32 -5.24 12.78
N THR A 57 -16.27 -4.97 13.58
CA THR A 57 -16.31 -3.92 14.60
C THR A 57 -15.75 -2.62 14.04
N ALA A 58 -16.58 -1.62 13.81
CA ALA A 58 -16.12 -0.28 13.47
C ALA A 58 -15.46 0.35 14.71
N LEU A 59 -14.15 0.64 14.61
CA LEU A 59 -13.39 1.30 15.68
C LEU A 59 -13.55 2.82 15.64
N THR A 60 -13.73 3.37 14.45
CA THR A 60 -13.86 4.82 14.21
C THR A 60 -14.96 5.09 13.22
N ASP A 61 -15.51 6.31 13.25
CA ASP A 61 -16.17 6.87 12.08
C ASP A 61 -15.16 7.18 10.97
N CYS A 62 -15.63 7.57 9.80
CA CYS A 62 -14.73 8.05 8.75
C CYS A 62 -14.04 9.34 9.21
N MET A 63 -12.72 9.29 9.33
CA MET A 63 -11.93 10.42 9.85
C MET A 63 -11.19 11.14 8.73
N SER A 64 -11.25 12.47 8.75
CA SER A 64 -10.52 13.35 7.81
C SER A 64 -9.68 14.38 8.57
N HIS A 65 -8.62 14.88 7.93
CA HIS A 65 -7.71 15.86 8.50
C HIS A 65 -7.28 16.89 7.45
N GLY A 66 -8.21 17.77 7.10
CA GLY A 66 -7.95 18.86 6.17
C GLY A 66 -7.29 18.42 4.87
N ASP A 67 -6.21 19.10 4.49
CA ASP A 67 -5.43 18.83 3.27
C ASP A 67 -4.62 17.53 3.33
N ASP A 68 -4.54 16.89 4.49
CA ASP A 68 -3.89 15.59 4.63
C ASP A 68 -4.73 14.45 4.06
N GLY A 69 -6.03 14.68 3.84
CA GLY A 69 -6.97 13.69 3.34
C GLY A 69 -7.69 12.95 4.46
N ALA A 70 -7.97 11.67 4.25
CA ALA A 70 -8.71 10.86 5.21
C ALA A 70 -8.01 9.53 5.52
N MET A 71 -8.46 8.88 6.59
CA MET A 71 -8.09 7.49 6.90
C MET A 71 -9.13 6.51 6.35
N GLY A 72 -10.41 6.90 6.28
CA GLY A 72 -11.51 5.97 6.09
C GLY A 72 -12.06 5.44 7.42
N ILE A 73 -12.80 4.33 7.35
CA ILE A 73 -13.40 3.65 8.51
C ILE A 73 -12.59 2.39 8.80
N HIS A 74 -12.16 2.21 10.04
CA HIS A 74 -11.43 1.04 10.50
C HIS A 74 -12.39 -0.03 10.99
N TYR A 75 -12.42 -1.18 10.32
CA TYR A 75 -13.18 -2.35 10.73
C TYR A 75 -12.23 -3.41 11.30
N ALA A 76 -12.28 -3.61 12.62
CA ALA A 76 -11.42 -4.55 13.31
C ALA A 76 -12.01 -5.96 13.39
N ASN A 77 -11.12 -6.93 13.33
CA ASN A 77 -11.32 -8.28 13.86
C ASN A 77 -10.71 -8.32 15.26
N THR A 78 -11.56 -8.14 16.28
CA THR A 78 -11.10 -8.04 17.67
C THR A 78 -10.43 -9.31 18.20
N ALA A 79 -10.63 -10.46 17.55
CA ALA A 79 -9.95 -11.70 17.91
C ALA A 79 -8.45 -11.70 17.53
N LEU A 80 -8.04 -10.82 16.61
CA LEU A 80 -6.64 -10.65 16.21
C LEU A 80 -5.88 -9.63 17.08
N ILE A 81 -6.57 -8.85 17.92
CA ILE A 81 -5.94 -7.89 18.83
C ILE A 81 -5.39 -8.66 20.06
N ASP A 82 -4.38 -9.48 19.82
CA ASP A 82 -3.79 -10.36 20.84
C ASP A 82 -2.38 -9.93 21.30
N GLY A 83 -1.86 -8.84 20.72
CA GLY A 83 -0.52 -8.32 20.99
C GLY A 83 0.57 -8.82 20.06
N THR A 84 0.22 -9.61 19.06
CA THR A 84 1.12 -10.09 18.01
C THR A 84 0.73 -9.48 16.67
N ALA A 85 1.64 -8.84 15.97
CA ALA A 85 1.38 -8.33 14.62
C ALA A 85 1.78 -9.39 13.59
N ASP A 86 0.81 -9.99 12.90
CA ASP A 86 1.04 -10.93 11.79
C ASP A 86 0.94 -10.17 10.46
N SER A 87 2.02 -10.20 9.68
CA SER A 87 2.13 -9.47 8.42
C SER A 87 1.07 -9.79 7.35
N LEU A 88 0.34 -10.89 7.48
CA LEU A 88 -0.72 -11.32 6.55
C LEU A 88 -2.13 -11.21 7.14
N HIS A 89 -2.25 -10.97 8.46
CA HIS A 89 -3.52 -10.91 9.19
C HIS A 89 -3.61 -9.63 10.01
N PRO A 90 -3.84 -8.46 9.36
CA PRO A 90 -3.95 -7.19 10.06
C PRO A 90 -5.16 -7.19 11.02
N GLU A 91 -5.05 -6.47 12.13
CA GLU A 91 -6.10 -6.35 13.13
C GLU A 91 -7.30 -5.53 12.61
N ALA A 92 -7.07 -4.59 11.68
CA ALA A 92 -8.14 -3.80 11.08
C ALA A 92 -7.97 -3.65 9.56
N LEU A 93 -9.10 -3.64 8.85
CA LEU A 93 -9.21 -3.26 7.44
C LEU A 93 -9.77 -1.84 7.36
N ILE A 94 -9.23 -1.04 6.44
CA ILE A 94 -9.62 0.35 6.25
C ILE A 94 -10.44 0.47 4.98
N TYR A 95 -11.67 1.00 5.12
CA TYR A 95 -12.59 1.20 4.00
C TYR A 95 -12.94 2.67 3.80
N GLU A 96 -12.95 3.08 2.54
CA GLU A 96 -13.52 4.35 2.10
C GLU A 96 -15.00 4.16 1.80
N PRO A 97 -15.91 4.94 2.44
CA PRO A 97 -17.33 4.88 2.13
C PRO A 97 -17.63 5.61 0.82
N GLY A 98 -18.31 4.93 -0.12
CA GLY A 98 -18.81 5.54 -1.34
C GLY A 98 -20.14 6.26 -1.12
N VAL A 99 -20.48 7.17 -2.06
CA VAL A 99 -21.75 7.93 -2.03
C VAL A 99 -22.99 7.05 -2.19
N ASP A 100 -22.84 5.85 -2.72
CA ASP A 100 -23.87 4.81 -2.88
C ASP A 100 -23.94 3.84 -1.69
N GLY A 101 -23.15 4.09 -0.65
CA GLY A 101 -23.03 3.22 0.53
C GLY A 101 -22.15 1.99 0.31
N GLN A 102 -21.50 1.86 -0.85
CA GLN A 102 -20.50 0.81 -1.06
C GLN A 102 -19.22 1.13 -0.30
N MET A 103 -18.52 0.09 0.14
CA MET A 103 -17.28 0.19 0.88
C MET A 103 -16.13 -0.28 0.02
N SER A 104 -15.13 0.58 -0.20
CA SER A 104 -13.92 0.26 -0.97
C SER A 104 -12.75 0.03 -0.02
N LEU A 105 -12.14 -1.16 -0.06
CA LEU A 105 -10.91 -1.43 0.70
C LEU A 105 -9.80 -0.51 0.19
N VAL A 106 -9.18 0.26 1.09
CA VAL A 106 -8.12 1.20 0.75
C VAL A 106 -6.78 0.86 1.40
N GLY A 107 -6.82 0.21 2.56
CA GLY A 107 -5.63 -0.14 3.32
C GLY A 107 -5.96 -1.01 4.52
N VAL A 108 -4.97 -1.16 5.38
CA VAL A 108 -5.08 -1.89 6.65
C VAL A 108 -4.38 -1.13 7.77
N GLU A 109 -4.71 -1.48 9.00
CA GLU A 109 -3.97 -1.06 10.19
C GLU A 109 -3.58 -2.27 11.03
N PHE A 110 -2.30 -2.36 11.35
CA PHE A 110 -1.78 -3.27 12.36
C PHE A 110 -1.81 -2.59 13.72
N VAL A 111 -2.26 -3.31 14.75
CA VAL A 111 -2.49 -2.75 16.08
C VAL A 111 -1.92 -3.68 17.15
N VAL A 112 -1.04 -3.15 18.00
CA VAL A 112 -0.50 -3.86 19.17
C VAL A 112 -0.81 -3.06 20.43
N PRO A 113 -1.64 -3.57 21.37
CA PRO A 113 -1.98 -2.87 22.60
C PRO A 113 -0.78 -2.60 23.49
N PHE A 114 -0.72 -1.44 24.17
CA PHE A 114 0.32 -1.13 25.17
C PHE A 114 0.31 -2.09 26.36
N ALA A 115 -0.81 -2.78 26.58
CA ALA A 115 -0.90 -3.85 27.57
C ALA A 115 -0.05 -5.07 27.20
N ALA A 116 0.16 -5.32 25.90
CA ALA A 116 1.00 -6.43 25.41
C ALA A 116 2.46 -5.99 25.20
N VAL A 117 2.66 -4.82 24.60
CA VAL A 117 4.00 -4.22 24.39
C VAL A 117 3.98 -2.80 24.96
N SER A 118 4.67 -2.62 26.10
CA SER A 118 4.69 -1.32 26.80
C SER A 118 5.02 -0.16 25.86
N ARG A 119 4.34 0.96 26.03
CA ARG A 119 4.62 2.20 25.30
C ARG A 119 6.04 2.71 25.43
N ASP A 120 6.73 2.37 26.52
CA ASP A 120 8.11 2.77 26.80
C ASP A 120 9.14 1.77 26.22
N SER A 121 8.67 0.72 25.56
CA SER A 121 9.51 -0.27 24.89
C SER A 121 9.92 0.19 23.49
N LYS A 122 10.85 -0.56 22.87
CA LYS A 122 11.09 -0.44 21.44
C LYS A 122 9.78 -0.76 20.68
N PRO A 123 9.35 0.09 19.73
CA PRO A 123 8.15 -0.17 18.95
C PRO A 123 8.23 -1.49 18.18
N PRO A 124 7.10 -2.20 17.99
CA PRO A 124 7.01 -3.27 17.01
C PRO A 124 7.38 -2.77 15.61
N GLU A 125 7.74 -3.69 14.73
CA GLU A 125 8.15 -3.36 13.36
C GLU A 125 7.59 -4.40 12.38
N LEU A 126 7.01 -3.94 11.26
CA LEU A 126 6.65 -4.76 10.10
C LEU A 126 7.11 -4.06 8.82
N PHE A 127 7.48 -4.84 7.81
CA PHE A 127 7.89 -4.33 6.48
C PHE A 127 9.06 -3.33 6.54
N GLY A 128 9.91 -3.41 7.57
CA GLY A 128 10.98 -2.45 7.82
C GLY A 128 10.51 -1.09 8.37
N GLN A 129 9.26 -0.99 8.78
CA GLN A 129 8.65 0.22 9.35
C GLN A 129 8.28 -0.01 10.82
N ALA A 130 8.76 0.87 11.69
CA ALA A 130 8.36 0.90 13.09
C ALA A 130 6.93 1.42 13.24
N PHE A 131 6.17 0.83 14.17
CA PHE A 131 4.85 1.30 14.55
C PHE A 131 4.93 2.65 15.27
N SER A 132 3.91 3.47 15.12
CA SER A 132 3.72 4.74 15.83
C SER A 132 2.90 4.54 17.09
N GLN A 133 3.15 5.35 18.11
CA GLN A 133 2.30 5.38 19.31
C GLN A 133 0.97 6.09 19.00
N ASN A 134 -0.12 5.47 19.42
CA ASN A 134 -1.44 6.09 19.44
C ASN A 134 -1.96 6.08 20.88
N ASP A 135 -1.70 7.19 21.60
CA ASP A 135 -2.08 7.34 22.99
C ASP A 135 -3.59 7.42 23.22
N VAL A 136 -4.35 7.83 22.19
CA VAL A 136 -5.81 7.93 22.29
C VAL A 136 -6.45 6.55 22.44
N PHE A 137 -5.91 5.56 21.70
CA PHE A 137 -6.38 4.18 21.75
C PHE A 137 -5.52 3.27 22.63
N GLY A 138 -4.39 3.76 23.14
CA GLY A 138 -3.47 2.98 23.97
C GLY A 138 -2.76 1.85 23.21
N VAL A 139 -2.37 2.09 21.97
CA VAL A 139 -1.81 1.09 21.07
C VAL A 139 -0.61 1.61 20.30
N TRP A 140 0.22 0.68 19.83
CA TRP A 140 1.11 0.84 18.69
C TRP A 140 0.28 0.61 17.41
N ALA A 141 0.45 1.45 16.42
CA ALA A 141 -0.32 1.39 15.17
C ALA A 141 0.57 1.56 13.93
N LEU A 142 0.26 0.82 12.87
CA LEU A 142 0.91 0.94 11.57
C LEU A 142 -0.12 0.86 10.45
N HIS A 143 -0.37 2.00 9.77
CA HIS A 143 -1.14 2.02 8.52
C HIS A 143 -0.33 1.46 7.36
N VAL A 144 -0.98 0.68 6.48
CA VAL A 144 -0.42 0.24 5.20
C VAL A 144 -1.45 0.43 4.09
N TRP A 145 -1.18 1.34 3.16
CA TRP A 145 -2.06 1.67 2.03
C TRP A 145 -1.93 0.65 0.91
N THR A 146 -2.62 -0.47 1.04
CA THR A 146 -2.49 -1.63 0.13
C THR A 146 -3.26 -1.47 -1.18
N HIS A 147 -4.45 -0.84 -1.17
CA HIS A 147 -5.37 -0.77 -2.30
C HIS A 147 -5.62 0.66 -2.82
N ARG A 148 -5.18 1.68 -2.08
CA ARG A 148 -5.23 3.07 -2.50
C ARG A 148 -3.83 3.69 -2.40
N SER A 149 -3.19 4.01 -3.53
CA SER A 149 -1.86 4.62 -3.49
C SER A 149 -1.89 5.94 -2.71
N ASN A 150 -0.88 6.16 -1.88
CA ASN A 150 -0.76 7.35 -1.07
C ASN A 150 0.46 8.18 -1.51
N PRO A 151 0.28 9.40 -2.01
CA PRO A 151 1.41 10.25 -2.42
C PRO A 151 2.31 10.69 -1.25
N LYS A 152 1.81 10.57 0.00
CA LYS A 152 2.59 10.85 1.22
C LYS A 152 3.39 9.65 1.70
N GLY A 153 3.25 8.50 1.07
CA GLY A 153 3.97 7.26 1.40
C GLY A 153 3.06 6.13 1.84
N LEU A 154 3.57 4.91 1.68
CA LEU A 154 2.85 3.66 1.95
C LEU A 154 2.36 3.55 3.40
N PHE A 155 3.10 4.12 4.36
CA PHE A 155 2.84 4.02 5.80
C PHE A 155 2.37 5.35 6.43
N ALA A 156 2.08 6.36 5.62
CA ALA A 156 1.62 7.64 6.15
C ALA A 156 0.22 7.49 6.80
N PRO A 157 -0.07 8.21 7.90
CA PRO A 157 -1.32 8.05 8.64
C PRO A 157 -2.56 8.51 7.85
N TRP A 158 -2.41 9.51 6.99
CA TRP A 158 -3.49 10.09 6.18
C TRP A 158 -3.21 9.95 4.70
N ASN A 159 -4.26 9.81 3.89
CA ASN A 159 -4.16 9.69 2.45
C ASN A 159 -5.04 10.74 1.75
N PRO A 160 -4.45 11.71 1.01
CA PRO A 160 -5.23 12.73 0.31
C PRO A 160 -6.09 12.19 -0.85
N ARG A 161 -5.97 10.91 -1.18
CA ARG A 161 -6.79 10.23 -2.18
C ARG A 161 -7.94 9.42 -1.57
N VAL A 162 -8.11 9.48 -0.26
CA VAL A 162 -9.23 8.87 0.50
C VAL A 162 -10.12 10.00 1.00
N HIS A 163 -11.42 9.78 0.93
CA HIS A 163 -12.43 10.76 1.28
C HIS A 163 -13.47 10.18 2.25
N CYS A 164 -14.04 11.04 3.07
CA CYS A 164 -15.15 10.74 3.96
C CYS A 164 -16.48 11.31 3.40
#